data_ab405e9babc889c31218d556164e4392
#
_entry.id   ab405e9babc889c31218d556164e4392
#
_cell.length_a   1.000
_cell.length_b   1.000
_cell.length_c   1.000
_cell.angle_alpha   90.00
_cell.angle_beta   90.00
_cell.angle_gamma   90.00
#
_symmetry.space_group_name_H-M   'P 1'
#
loop_
_entity.id
_entity.type
_entity.pdbx_description
1 polymer ?
#
loop_
_entity_poly.entity_id
_entity_poly.type
_entity_poly.pdbx_seq_one_letter_code
_entity_poly.pdbx_strand_id
1 'polypeptide(L)'
;FYTTGTTGEPKAVAYSHRQLVLHTMGVLAGFGPVETSNRLHRGDVYMPITPMFHVHAWGFPYAATLLGIKQIYPGRYIPANLLRLIAEEGATFTHCVPTILQMLLAAPEVEDTDLSRLKMVIGGSALPRGLAAAAMQRGIDIYAGYGLSETCPVLSFAALKPGEEEDVAARVRTGRPLPLVDLRIVDEEMDL
;
A
#
# COMPACT_ATOMS: atom_id res chain seq x y z
N PHE A 1 -18.13 -3.56 -4.64
CA PHE A 1 -17.13 -4.47 -5.22
C PHE A 1 -17.63 -5.88 -5.25
N TYR A 2 -16.94 -6.70 -6.03
CA TYR A 2 -17.17 -8.13 -6.02
C TYR A 2 -15.88 -8.84 -5.66
N THR A 3 -15.95 -9.79 -4.73
CA THR A 3 -14.86 -10.69 -4.42
C THR A 3 -15.12 -12.01 -5.13
N THR A 4 -14.12 -12.53 -5.82
CA THR A 4 -14.15 -13.90 -6.31
C THR A 4 -13.72 -14.82 -5.18
N GLY A 5 -14.69 -15.36 -4.45
CA GLY A 5 -14.42 -16.39 -3.45
C GLY A 5 -13.78 -17.63 -4.11
N THR A 6 -13.03 -18.40 -3.34
CA THR A 6 -12.40 -19.65 -3.83
C THR A 6 -13.42 -20.74 -4.21
N THR A 7 -14.68 -20.55 -3.85
CA THR A 7 -15.75 -21.55 -4.03
C THR A 7 -17.08 -20.87 -4.32
N GLY A 8 -17.42 -20.61 -5.59
CA GLY A 8 -18.77 -20.17 -5.98
C GLY A 8 -18.84 -18.84 -6.72
N GLU A 9 -20.05 -18.30 -6.79
CA GLU A 9 -20.36 -17.04 -7.46
C GLU A 9 -19.71 -15.84 -6.76
N PRO A 10 -19.35 -14.77 -7.51
CA PRO A 10 -18.79 -13.57 -6.95
C PRO A 10 -19.72 -12.93 -5.90
N LYS A 11 -19.17 -12.59 -4.73
CA LYS A 11 -19.92 -11.96 -3.63
C LYS A 11 -19.74 -10.45 -3.65
N ALA A 12 -20.84 -9.71 -3.54
CA ALA A 12 -20.81 -8.27 -3.46
C ALA A 12 -20.46 -7.79 -2.05
N VAL A 13 -19.55 -6.82 -1.98
CA VAL A 13 -19.26 -6.06 -0.75
C VAL A 13 -19.70 -4.62 -1.00
N ALA A 14 -20.65 -4.13 -0.22
CA ALA A 14 -21.19 -2.78 -0.32
C ALA A 14 -20.68 -1.89 0.81
N TYR A 15 -20.28 -0.66 0.46
CA TYR A 15 -19.89 0.37 1.42
C TYR A 15 -20.79 1.59 1.30
N SER A 16 -21.14 2.18 2.43
CA SER A 16 -21.74 3.50 2.45
C SER A 16 -20.68 4.59 2.24
N HIS A 17 -21.09 5.76 1.78
CA HIS A 17 -20.20 6.94 1.72
C HIS A 17 -19.58 7.26 3.08
N ARG A 18 -20.32 7.06 4.18
CA ARG A 18 -19.81 7.25 5.53
C ARG A 18 -18.62 6.34 5.83
N GLN A 19 -18.70 5.05 5.47
CA GLN A 19 -17.60 4.11 5.67
C GLN A 19 -16.37 4.51 4.85
N LEU A 20 -16.55 4.90 3.58
CA LEU A 20 -15.44 5.37 2.73
C LEU A 20 -14.76 6.61 3.30
N VAL A 21 -15.54 7.59 3.77
CA VAL A 21 -14.99 8.82 4.37
C VAL A 21 -14.25 8.52 5.68
N LEU A 22 -14.83 7.72 6.57
CA LEU A 22 -14.18 7.35 7.84
C LEU A 22 -12.91 6.55 7.60
N HIS A 23 -12.92 5.60 6.65
CA HIS A 23 -11.72 4.85 6.27
C HIS A 23 -10.63 5.79 5.72
N THR A 24 -10.99 6.71 4.82
CA THR A 24 -10.05 7.69 4.25
C THR A 24 -9.40 8.54 5.35
N MET A 25 -10.19 9.01 6.32
CA MET A 25 -9.67 9.76 7.48
C MET A 25 -8.78 8.87 8.36
N GLY A 26 -9.16 7.61 8.59
CA GLY A 26 -8.35 6.65 9.34
C GLY A 26 -6.99 6.38 8.67
N VAL A 27 -6.99 6.20 7.35
CA VAL A 27 -5.75 6.05 6.56
C VAL A 27 -4.84 7.27 6.74
N LEU A 28 -5.36 8.48 6.53
CA LEU A 28 -4.57 9.70 6.67
C LEU A 28 -4.08 9.91 8.10
N ALA A 29 -4.89 9.63 9.10
CA ALA A 29 -4.49 9.71 10.50
C ALA A 29 -3.42 8.65 10.86
N GLY A 30 -3.46 7.47 10.22
CA GLY A 30 -2.45 6.44 10.39
C GLY A 30 -1.10 6.79 9.78
N PHE A 31 -1.08 7.55 8.67
CA PHE A 31 0.14 8.00 8.03
C PHE A 31 0.69 9.33 8.58
N GLY A 32 -0.14 10.17 9.19
CA GLY A 32 0.24 11.52 9.62
C GLY A 32 1.20 11.59 10.80
N PRO A 33 0.99 10.80 11.89
CA PRO A 33 1.76 10.95 13.13
C PRO A 33 3.10 10.21 13.14
N VAL A 34 3.50 9.52 12.08
CA VAL A 34 4.74 8.74 12.06
C VAL A 34 5.92 9.69 11.82
N GLU A 35 6.88 9.73 12.75
CA GLU A 35 8.08 10.57 12.63
C GLU A 35 9.08 10.03 11.62
N THR A 36 9.01 8.75 11.31
CA THR A 36 9.84 8.07 10.32
C THR A 36 9.19 8.06 8.94
N SER A 37 9.93 7.70 7.92
CA SER A 37 9.62 7.72 6.49
C SER A 37 8.15 7.43 6.12
N ASN A 38 7.55 6.61 5.75
CA ASN A 38 6.19 6.10 5.43
C ASN A 38 5.01 7.09 5.45
N ARG A 39 5.20 8.36 5.09
CA ARG A 39 4.13 9.36 5.13
C ARG A 39 3.54 9.62 3.76
N LEU A 40 2.21 9.70 3.72
CA LEU A 40 1.49 10.29 2.59
C LEU A 40 1.16 11.75 2.92
N HIS A 41 1.72 12.68 2.17
CA HIS A 41 1.57 14.12 2.43
C HIS A 41 1.39 14.92 1.13
N ARG A 42 1.06 16.21 1.26
CA ARG A 42 0.76 17.10 0.12
C ARG A 42 1.88 17.25 -0.92
N GLY A 43 3.12 16.97 -0.55
CA GLY A 43 4.26 17.01 -1.47
C GLY A 43 4.46 15.73 -2.27
N ASP A 44 3.62 14.72 -2.07
CA ASP A 44 3.70 13.47 -2.81
C ASP A 44 3.04 13.56 -4.19
N VAL A 45 3.48 12.68 -5.05
CA VAL A 45 2.83 12.36 -6.33
C VAL A 45 2.42 10.90 -6.26
N TYR A 46 1.13 10.64 -6.32
CA TYR A 46 0.56 9.32 -6.13
C TYR A 46 0.31 8.60 -7.45
N MET A 47 0.74 7.34 -7.54
CA MET A 47 0.49 6.48 -8.69
C MET A 47 -0.13 5.15 -8.25
N PRO A 48 -1.47 4.93 -8.41
CA PRO A 48 -2.09 3.64 -8.12
C PRO A 48 -1.63 2.58 -9.13
N ILE A 49 -0.94 1.55 -8.64
CA ILE A 49 -0.64 0.38 -9.45
C ILE A 49 -1.72 -0.68 -9.25
N THR A 50 -2.24 -0.85 -8.03
CA THR A 50 -3.41 -1.71 -7.80
C THR A 50 -4.64 -1.20 -8.55
N PRO A 51 -5.40 -2.07 -9.25
CA PRO A 51 -6.56 -1.65 -10.05
C PRO A 51 -7.66 -0.98 -9.24
N MET A 52 -8.32 0.02 -9.85
CA MET A 52 -9.44 0.73 -9.23
C MET A 52 -10.64 -0.20 -8.91
N PHE A 53 -10.85 -1.26 -9.69
CA PHE A 53 -11.91 -2.24 -9.42
C PHE A 53 -11.59 -3.15 -8.22
N HIS A 54 -10.33 -3.20 -7.76
CA HIS A 54 -9.93 -3.98 -6.60
C HIS A 54 -9.94 -3.08 -5.35
N VAL A 55 -11.10 -3.04 -4.70
CA VAL A 55 -11.38 -2.24 -3.48
C VAL A 55 -10.92 -0.79 -3.62
N HIS A 56 -11.28 -0.15 -4.75
CA HIS A 56 -10.93 1.24 -5.09
C HIS A 56 -9.42 1.55 -4.98
N ALA A 57 -8.56 0.64 -5.50
CA ALA A 57 -7.12 0.75 -5.33
C ALA A 57 -6.74 0.98 -3.85
N TRP A 58 -7.32 0.16 -2.97
CA TRP A 58 -7.15 0.17 -1.51
C TRP A 58 -7.53 1.49 -0.81
N GLY A 59 -8.39 2.29 -1.43
CA GLY A 59 -8.86 3.55 -0.86
C GLY A 59 -7.88 4.72 -0.96
N PHE A 60 -6.65 4.50 -1.42
CA PHE A 60 -5.64 5.57 -1.55
C PHE A 60 -6.03 6.71 -2.52
N PRO A 61 -6.79 6.50 -3.62
CA PRO A 61 -7.26 7.59 -4.45
C PRO A 61 -8.12 8.60 -3.69
N TYR A 62 -8.90 8.16 -2.71
CA TYR A 62 -9.69 9.06 -1.85
C TYR A 62 -8.79 9.88 -0.93
N ALA A 63 -7.79 9.24 -0.33
CA ALA A 63 -6.79 9.93 0.49
C ALA A 63 -6.01 10.95 -0.33
N ALA A 64 -5.57 10.57 -1.52
CA ALA A 64 -4.87 11.46 -2.46
C ALA A 64 -5.73 12.66 -2.88
N THR A 65 -7.03 12.42 -3.15
CA THR A 65 -7.99 13.49 -3.48
C THR A 65 -8.21 14.43 -2.31
N LEU A 66 -8.37 13.90 -1.09
CA LEU A 66 -8.57 14.73 0.11
C LEU A 66 -7.34 15.60 0.41
N LEU A 67 -6.13 15.09 0.15
CA LEU A 67 -4.89 15.85 0.27
C LEU A 67 -4.66 16.84 -0.89
N GLY A 68 -5.34 16.69 -2.01
CA GLY A 68 -5.15 17.51 -3.21
C GLY A 68 -3.81 17.26 -3.89
N ILE A 69 -3.29 16.03 -3.87
CA ILE A 69 -2.02 15.66 -4.50
C ILE A 69 -2.22 15.19 -5.94
N LYS A 70 -1.17 15.34 -6.76
CA LYS A 70 -1.15 14.87 -8.15
C LYS A 70 -1.34 13.35 -8.17
N GLN A 71 -2.21 12.87 -9.06
CA GLN A 71 -2.47 11.45 -9.26
C GLN A 71 -2.16 11.06 -10.70
N ILE A 72 -1.39 9.97 -10.86
CA ILE A 72 -0.95 9.43 -12.15
C ILE A 72 -1.61 8.06 -12.31
N TYR A 73 -2.42 7.88 -13.35
CA TYR A 73 -3.08 6.60 -13.61
C TYR A 73 -2.36 5.85 -14.75
N PRO A 74 -1.54 4.84 -14.42
CA PRO A 74 -0.62 4.23 -15.39
C PRO A 74 -1.28 3.29 -16.40
N GLY A 75 -2.53 2.90 -16.19
CA GLY A 75 -3.22 1.93 -17.03
C GLY A 75 -2.74 0.49 -16.78
N ARG A 76 -2.23 -0.19 -17.80
CA ARG A 76 -1.78 -1.58 -17.68
C ARG A 76 -0.45 -1.71 -16.92
N TYR A 77 -0.25 -2.85 -16.24
CA TYR A 77 0.98 -3.19 -15.52
C TYR A 77 2.11 -3.58 -16.49
N ILE A 78 2.67 -2.61 -17.14
CA ILE A 78 3.86 -2.78 -17.98
C ILE A 78 5.03 -2.17 -17.20
N PRO A 79 5.99 -2.96 -16.67
CA PRO A 79 7.05 -2.46 -15.81
C PRO A 79 7.81 -1.26 -16.40
N ALA A 80 8.21 -1.33 -17.65
CA ALA A 80 8.87 -0.24 -18.36
C ALA A 80 8.05 1.07 -18.34
N ASN A 81 6.74 0.99 -18.54
CA ASN A 81 5.86 2.17 -18.47
C ASN A 81 5.72 2.71 -17.05
N LEU A 82 5.66 1.82 -16.05
CA LEU A 82 5.59 2.23 -14.64
C LEU A 82 6.87 2.96 -14.24
N LEU A 83 8.05 2.41 -14.56
CA LEU A 83 9.35 3.02 -14.27
C LEU A 83 9.51 4.35 -14.99
N ARG A 84 9.13 4.44 -16.27
CA ARG A 84 9.13 5.70 -17.03
C ARG A 84 8.25 6.76 -16.36
N LEU A 85 7.02 6.41 -15.94
CA LEU A 85 6.11 7.34 -15.27
C LEU A 85 6.63 7.76 -13.87
N ILE A 86 7.30 6.85 -13.14
CA ILE A 86 7.98 7.22 -11.88
C ILE A 86 9.01 8.29 -12.14
N ALA A 87 9.86 8.13 -13.16
CA ALA A 87 10.92 9.08 -13.49
C ALA A 87 10.36 10.40 -14.04
N GLU A 88 9.50 10.34 -15.06
CA GLU A 88 9.03 11.54 -15.78
C GLU A 88 8.04 12.38 -14.98
N GLU A 89 7.14 11.72 -14.27
CA GLU A 89 6.05 12.38 -13.53
C GLU A 89 6.38 12.62 -12.05
N GLY A 90 7.51 12.03 -11.59
CA GLY A 90 8.02 12.19 -10.24
C GLY A 90 7.17 11.48 -9.19
N ALA A 91 6.67 10.27 -9.47
CA ALA A 91 5.86 9.52 -8.51
C ALA A 91 6.67 9.21 -7.25
N THR A 92 6.10 9.51 -6.07
CA THR A 92 6.74 9.31 -4.76
C THR A 92 5.95 8.39 -3.84
N PHE A 93 4.72 8.05 -4.19
CA PHE A 93 3.89 7.14 -3.40
C PHE A 93 3.10 6.20 -4.30
N THR A 94 3.19 4.90 -4.00
CA THR A 94 2.44 3.87 -4.71
C THR A 94 2.10 2.68 -3.81
N HIS A 95 1.35 1.73 -4.34
CA HIS A 95 1.05 0.47 -3.67
C HIS A 95 0.81 -0.63 -4.71
N CYS A 96 1.19 -1.85 -4.36
CA CYS A 96 0.94 -3.01 -5.21
C CYS A 96 1.00 -4.33 -4.41
N VAL A 97 0.78 -5.44 -5.10
CA VAL A 97 1.02 -6.79 -4.57
C VAL A 97 2.48 -7.21 -4.81
N PRO A 98 3.02 -8.17 -4.03
CA PRO A 98 4.41 -8.61 -4.16
C PRO A 98 4.83 -9.02 -5.58
N THR A 99 3.93 -9.67 -6.32
CA THR A 99 4.21 -10.10 -7.70
C THR A 99 4.51 -8.92 -8.63
N ILE A 100 3.79 -7.81 -8.50
CA ILE A 100 4.02 -6.61 -9.30
C ILE A 100 5.35 -5.95 -8.92
N LEU A 101 5.65 -5.89 -7.63
CA LEU A 101 6.98 -5.40 -7.19
C LEU A 101 8.11 -6.26 -7.75
N GLN A 102 7.97 -7.59 -7.73
CA GLN A 102 8.95 -8.48 -8.31
C GLN A 102 9.16 -8.23 -9.81
N MET A 103 8.08 -8.04 -10.56
CA MET A 103 8.15 -7.70 -11.99
C MET A 103 8.83 -6.34 -12.22
N LEU A 104 8.55 -5.36 -11.37
CA LEU A 104 9.15 -4.03 -11.45
C LEU A 104 10.67 -4.09 -11.23
N LEU A 105 11.10 -4.81 -10.18
CA LEU A 105 12.52 -4.96 -9.85
C LEU A 105 13.29 -5.83 -10.83
N ALA A 106 12.61 -6.70 -11.59
CA ALA A 106 13.22 -7.55 -12.62
C ALA A 106 13.28 -6.87 -14.01
N ALA A 107 12.67 -5.70 -14.18
CA ALA A 107 12.69 -4.99 -15.45
C ALA A 107 14.06 -4.35 -15.71
N PRO A 108 14.60 -4.43 -16.94
CA PRO A 108 15.91 -3.82 -17.26
C PRO A 108 15.97 -2.32 -16.94
N GLU A 109 14.87 -1.60 -17.16
CA GLU A 109 14.76 -0.16 -16.95
C GLU A 109 14.93 0.27 -15.49
N VAL A 110 14.85 -0.67 -14.53
CA VAL A 110 15.05 -0.38 -13.11
C VAL A 110 16.48 0.09 -12.80
N GLU A 111 17.46 -0.33 -13.60
CA GLU A 111 18.85 0.06 -13.41
C GLU A 111 19.08 1.57 -13.65
N ASP A 112 18.32 2.16 -14.56
CA ASP A 112 18.41 3.56 -14.95
C ASP A 112 17.37 4.45 -14.26
N THR A 113 16.54 3.88 -13.37
CA THR A 113 15.46 4.61 -12.68
C THR A 113 15.82 4.90 -11.22
N ASP A 114 15.85 6.17 -10.83
CA ASP A 114 15.98 6.55 -9.42
C ASP A 114 14.68 6.29 -8.66
N LEU A 115 14.71 5.33 -7.74
CA LEU A 115 13.60 4.93 -6.90
C LEU A 115 13.75 5.41 -5.45
N SER A 116 14.77 6.20 -5.13
CA SER A 116 15.12 6.60 -3.76
C SER A 116 14.06 7.47 -3.07
N ARG A 117 13.17 8.08 -3.84
CA ARG A 117 12.05 8.88 -3.32
C ARG A 117 10.72 8.12 -3.26
N LEU A 118 10.71 6.86 -3.72
CA LEU A 118 9.48 6.09 -3.84
C LEU A 118 9.14 5.40 -2.51
N LYS A 119 7.97 5.72 -1.97
CA LYS A 119 7.33 5.03 -0.85
C LYS A 119 6.35 4.01 -1.39
N MET A 120 6.39 2.78 -0.91
CA MET A 120 5.59 1.70 -1.47
C MET A 120 4.91 0.85 -0.39
N VAL A 121 3.59 0.81 -0.42
CA VAL A 121 2.79 -0.12 0.40
C VAL A 121 2.60 -1.43 -0.34
N ILE A 122 2.93 -2.53 0.31
CA ILE A 122 2.70 -3.88 -0.22
C ILE A 122 1.61 -4.58 0.59
N GLY A 123 0.60 -5.08 -0.11
CA GLY A 123 -0.52 -5.80 0.51
C GLY A 123 -1.10 -6.87 -0.41
N GLY A 124 -2.26 -7.40 -0.04
CA GLY A 124 -2.93 -8.48 -0.78
C GLY A 124 -2.35 -9.87 -0.53
N SER A 125 -1.07 -9.96 -0.15
CA SER A 125 -0.40 -11.15 0.38
C SER A 125 0.82 -10.74 1.21
N ALA A 126 1.42 -11.68 1.93
CA ALA A 126 2.61 -11.42 2.74
C ALA A 126 3.78 -10.91 1.88
N LEU A 127 4.45 -9.87 2.33
CA LEU A 127 5.66 -9.34 1.70
C LEU A 127 6.86 -10.23 2.09
N PRO A 128 7.49 -10.94 1.13
CA PRO A 128 8.67 -11.75 1.42
C PRO A 128 9.85 -10.87 1.84
N ARG A 129 10.60 -11.29 2.86
CA ARG A 129 11.78 -10.54 3.37
C ARG A 129 12.82 -10.28 2.28
N GLY A 130 13.11 -11.28 1.42
CA GLY A 130 14.06 -11.12 0.33
C GLY A 130 13.63 -10.06 -0.69
N LEU A 131 12.33 -10.00 -1.00
CA LEU A 131 11.78 -8.99 -1.91
C LEU A 131 11.81 -7.59 -1.28
N ALA A 132 11.50 -7.48 0.02
CA ALA A 132 11.62 -6.23 0.76
C ALA A 132 13.07 -5.73 0.77
N ALA A 133 14.03 -6.61 1.08
CA ALA A 133 15.45 -6.26 1.05
C ALA A 133 15.91 -5.80 -0.34
N ALA A 134 15.49 -6.47 -1.41
CA ALA A 134 15.82 -6.07 -2.78
C ALA A 134 15.25 -4.68 -3.14
N ALA A 135 14.02 -4.37 -2.70
CA ALA A 135 13.44 -3.04 -2.89
C ALA A 135 14.19 -1.96 -2.10
N MET A 136 14.55 -2.23 -0.84
CA MET A 136 15.35 -1.32 -0.02
C MET A 136 16.73 -1.04 -0.62
N GLN A 137 17.39 -2.05 -1.22
CA GLN A 137 18.67 -1.87 -1.92
C GLN A 137 18.56 -0.90 -3.11
N ARG A 138 17.37 -0.74 -3.70
CA ARG A 138 17.05 0.25 -4.73
C ARG A 138 16.59 1.60 -4.16
N GLY A 139 16.66 1.78 -2.84
CA GLY A 139 16.23 2.99 -2.16
C GLY A 139 14.73 3.13 -1.94
N ILE A 140 13.92 2.12 -2.28
CA ILE A 140 12.47 2.17 -2.08
C ILE A 140 12.16 2.07 -0.59
N ASP A 141 11.41 3.06 -0.06
CA ASP A 141 10.85 3.00 1.28
C ASP A 141 9.61 2.11 1.29
N ILE A 142 9.83 0.81 1.53
CA ILE A 142 8.82 -0.25 1.40
C ILE A 142 8.30 -0.70 2.76
N TYR A 143 7.00 -1.01 2.83
CA TYR A 143 6.37 -1.54 4.03
C TYR A 143 5.09 -2.32 3.73
N ALA A 144 4.79 -3.29 4.59
CA ALA A 144 3.61 -4.12 4.44
C ALA A 144 2.36 -3.42 4.98
N GLY A 145 1.22 -3.71 4.35
CA GLY A 145 -0.11 -3.38 4.81
C GLY A 145 -1.02 -4.60 4.79
N TYR A 146 -2.04 -4.59 5.64
CA TYR A 146 -3.04 -5.65 5.73
C TYR A 146 -4.45 -5.08 5.62
N GLY A 147 -5.30 -5.83 4.94
CA GLY A 147 -6.70 -5.52 4.79
C GLY A 147 -7.41 -6.52 3.90
N LEU A 148 -8.73 -6.40 3.84
CA LEU A 148 -9.62 -7.28 3.09
C LEU A 148 -10.61 -6.44 2.29
N SER A 149 -11.21 -7.00 1.25
CA SER A 149 -12.30 -6.30 0.54
C SER A 149 -13.44 -5.91 1.48
N GLU A 150 -13.70 -6.72 2.50
CA GLU A 150 -14.76 -6.52 3.49
C GLU A 150 -14.46 -5.43 4.51
N THR A 151 -13.22 -4.93 4.57
CA THR A 151 -12.77 -3.96 5.59
C THR A 151 -12.46 -2.56 5.06
N CYS A 152 -12.79 -2.26 3.82
CA CYS A 152 -12.79 -0.94 3.16
C CYS A 152 -11.44 -0.38 2.63
N PRO A 153 -10.34 -1.07 2.36
CA PRO A 153 -9.91 -2.38 2.82
C PRO A 153 -8.92 -2.35 3.98
N VAL A 154 -8.14 -1.24 4.16
CA VAL A 154 -6.93 -1.25 4.97
C VAL A 154 -7.26 -1.27 6.45
N LEU A 155 -6.65 -2.21 7.16
CA LEU A 155 -6.77 -2.37 8.61
C LEU A 155 -5.51 -1.92 9.35
N SER A 156 -4.33 -2.24 8.81
CA SER A 156 -3.07 -1.97 9.49
C SER A 156 -1.92 -1.75 8.51
N PHE A 157 -0.87 -1.09 8.97
CA PHE A 157 0.40 -0.90 8.28
C PHE A 157 1.59 -1.19 9.18
N ALA A 158 2.71 -1.59 8.58
CA ALA A 158 3.99 -1.61 9.25
C ALA A 158 4.32 -0.19 9.73
N ALA A 159 4.37 0.00 11.04
CA ALA A 159 4.76 1.25 11.66
C ALA A 159 6.15 1.06 12.27
N LEU A 160 7.16 1.65 11.65
CA LEU A 160 8.53 1.60 12.12
C LEU A 160 8.68 2.48 13.37
N LYS A 161 9.49 2.03 14.31
CA LYS A 161 9.98 2.85 15.40
C LYS A 161 11.28 3.54 14.98
N PRO A 162 11.66 4.66 15.61
CA PRO A 162 12.98 5.23 15.42
C PRO A 162 14.09 4.18 15.60
N GLY A 163 14.98 4.06 14.61
CA GLY A 163 16.04 3.07 14.56
C GLY A 163 15.68 1.72 13.90
N GLU A 164 14.45 1.54 13.45
CA GLU A 164 14.01 0.36 12.67
C GLU A 164 14.03 0.61 11.15
N GLU A 165 14.56 1.73 10.68
CA GLU A 165 14.48 2.14 9.27
C GLU A 165 15.12 1.11 8.33
N GLU A 166 16.18 0.45 8.76
CA GLU A 166 16.89 -0.60 8.03
C GLU A 166 16.44 -2.02 8.39
N ASP A 167 15.49 -2.16 9.34
CA ASP A 167 15.01 -3.47 9.77
C ASP A 167 13.97 -4.04 8.81
N VAL A 168 14.40 -4.93 7.92
CA VAL A 168 13.53 -5.68 7.01
C VAL A 168 12.43 -6.43 7.77
N ALA A 169 12.72 -6.97 8.97
CA ALA A 169 11.72 -7.70 9.74
C ALA A 169 10.60 -6.79 10.26
N ALA A 170 10.92 -5.55 10.61
CA ALA A 170 9.91 -4.54 10.98
C ALA A 170 9.04 -4.16 9.79
N ARG A 171 9.63 -3.98 8.61
CA ARG A 171 8.94 -3.56 7.38
C ARG A 171 7.95 -4.58 6.83
N VAL A 172 8.17 -5.87 7.03
CA VAL A 172 7.30 -6.94 6.53
C VAL A 172 6.19 -7.35 7.49
N ARG A 173 6.14 -6.77 8.70
CA ARG A 173 5.02 -6.99 9.63
C ARG A 173 3.78 -6.27 9.11
N THR A 174 2.60 -6.82 9.40
CA THR A 174 1.31 -6.13 9.11
C THR A 174 1.08 -4.91 10.01
N GLY A 175 1.92 -4.73 11.02
CA GLY A 175 2.07 -3.52 11.79
C GLY A 175 0.96 -3.24 12.79
N ARG A 176 0.55 -1.98 12.89
CA ARG A 176 -0.43 -1.50 13.87
C ARG A 176 -1.76 -1.20 13.21
N PRO A 177 -2.88 -1.42 13.93
CA PRO A 177 -4.20 -1.01 13.46
C PRO A 177 -4.25 0.49 13.14
N LEU A 178 -5.00 0.83 12.10
CA LEU A 178 -5.34 2.23 11.83
C LEU A 178 -6.25 2.78 12.94
N PRO A 179 -6.29 4.11 13.12
CA PRO A 179 -7.32 4.74 13.93
C PRO A 179 -8.72 4.27 13.52
N LEU A 180 -9.59 4.05 14.49
CA LEU A 180 -10.96 3.51 14.35
C LEU A 180 -11.03 2.01 13.99
N VAL A 181 -9.92 1.29 14.00
CA VAL A 181 -9.89 -0.17 13.80
C VAL A 181 -9.65 -0.86 15.14
N ASP A 182 -10.56 -1.74 15.54
CA ASP A 182 -10.36 -2.70 16.65
C ASP A 182 -9.88 -4.03 16.02
N LEU A 183 -8.61 -4.36 16.26
CA LEU A 183 -7.97 -5.58 15.78
C LEU A 183 -7.46 -6.37 16.99
N ARG A 184 -7.89 -7.64 17.10
CA ARG A 184 -7.49 -8.53 18.18
C ARG A 184 -6.89 -9.81 17.61
N ILE A 185 -5.89 -10.31 18.30
CA ILE A 185 -5.35 -11.65 18.07
C ILE A 185 -5.93 -12.52 19.19
N VAL A 186 -6.61 -13.57 18.79
CA VAL A 186 -7.27 -14.50 19.70
C VAL A 186 -6.81 -15.92 19.37
N ASP A 187 -6.92 -16.82 20.32
CA ASP A 187 -6.73 -18.26 20.11
C ASP A 187 -7.99 -18.93 19.50
N GLU A 188 -8.00 -20.27 19.45
CA GLU A 188 -9.12 -21.05 18.90
C GLU A 188 -10.39 -20.93 19.74
N GLU A 189 -10.26 -20.64 21.03
CA GLU A 189 -11.32 -20.40 22.00
C GLU A 189 -11.85 -18.95 21.99
N MET A 190 -11.25 -18.08 21.14
CA MET A 190 -11.55 -16.64 21.06
C MET A 190 -11.08 -15.83 22.27
N ASP A 191 -10.15 -16.36 23.05
CA ASP A 191 -9.51 -15.66 24.17
C ASP A 191 -8.29 -14.82 23.70
N LEU A 192 -7.97 -13.71 24.42
CA LEU A 192 -6.86 -12.76 24.12
C LEU A 192 -5.52 -13.32 24.55
#